data_8617cb5d2fb27d3d93d67d6243f66174
#
_entry.id   8617cb5d2fb27d3d93d67d6243f66174
#
_cell.length_a   1.000
_cell.length_b   1.000
_cell.length_c   1.000
_cell.angle_alpha   90.00
_cell.angle_beta   90.00
_cell.angle_gamma   90.00
#
_symmetry.space_group_name_H-M   'P 1'
#
loop_
_entity.id
_entity.type
_entity.pdbx_description
1 polymer ?
#
loop_
_entity_poly.entity_id
_entity_poly.type
_entity_poly.pdbx_seq_one_letter_code
_entity_poly.pdbx_strand_id
1 'polypeptide(L)'
;MPARPPLTRDRVLDAAIRVADRGGVAAITMRRVAQELGVEAMSLYHHLPNKDAILDGVVDAVFTAIDLPPDDPDWRTALRVRAASARAVLSRHTWALGLVDSRRTPGPATLRHHDAVLGVLRRAGFSLPMAAHAISLIDSYISGYVLQEASLPITTPEEVTEVAVALLADLPATEFPHLTEMITEHALRPGYDHTAEFDYGLDLILDALEARRTETHENGRAGEPRPVPHRPRQ
;
A
#
# COMPACT_ATOMS: atom_id res chain seq x y z
N MET A 1 -27.29 28.81 18.50
CA MET A 1 -26.75 27.61 17.90
C MET A 1 -25.64 28.03 16.94
N PRO A 2 -24.42 27.45 16.99
CA PRO A 2 -23.40 27.79 16.02
C PRO A 2 -23.89 27.43 14.61
N ALA A 3 -23.63 28.31 13.66
CA ALA A 3 -23.99 28.09 12.26
C ALA A 3 -23.31 26.82 11.73
N ARG A 4 -24.08 25.97 11.06
CA ARG A 4 -23.54 24.73 10.46
C ARG A 4 -22.54 25.15 9.38
N PRO A 5 -21.31 24.58 9.39
CA PRO A 5 -20.31 24.94 8.39
C PRO A 5 -20.84 24.58 6.98
N PRO A 6 -20.50 25.42 5.95
CA PRO A 6 -20.98 25.22 4.59
C PRO A 6 -20.60 23.84 4.04
N LEU A 7 -21.45 23.27 3.20
CA LEU A 7 -21.17 22.03 2.50
C LEU A 7 -20.05 22.28 1.46
N THR A 8 -19.03 21.45 1.47
CA THR A 8 -17.92 21.48 0.51
C THR A 8 -17.69 20.09 -0.06
N ARG A 9 -16.97 20.00 -1.19
CA ARG A 9 -16.58 18.73 -1.80
C ARG A 9 -15.83 17.83 -0.79
N ASP A 10 -14.87 18.39 -0.07
CA ASP A 10 -14.05 17.63 0.89
C ASP A 10 -14.90 17.08 2.04
N ARG A 11 -15.82 17.86 2.58
CA ARG A 11 -16.76 17.36 3.60
C ARG A 11 -17.67 16.24 3.10
N VAL A 12 -18.04 16.26 1.82
CA VAL A 12 -18.80 15.16 1.21
C VAL A 12 -17.93 13.92 1.11
N LEU A 13 -16.67 14.05 0.70
CA LEU A 13 -15.72 12.93 0.63
C LEU A 13 -15.41 12.36 2.00
N ASP A 14 -15.14 13.19 3.02
CA ASP A 14 -14.93 12.74 4.41
C ASP A 14 -16.14 11.95 4.95
N ALA A 15 -17.34 12.40 4.65
CA ALA A 15 -18.55 11.68 5.04
C ALA A 15 -18.69 10.36 4.30
N ALA A 16 -18.32 10.31 3.01
CA ALA A 16 -18.33 9.08 2.23
C ALA A 16 -17.30 8.08 2.74
N ILE A 17 -16.10 8.52 3.16
CA ILE A 17 -15.07 7.69 3.80
C ILE A 17 -15.63 7.10 5.09
N ARG A 18 -16.21 7.89 6.00
CA ARG A 18 -16.82 7.38 7.22
C ARG A 18 -17.95 6.37 6.97
N VAL A 19 -18.73 6.55 5.91
CA VAL A 19 -19.76 5.58 5.49
C VAL A 19 -19.13 4.29 5.02
N ALA A 20 -18.03 4.37 4.26
CA ALA A 20 -17.29 3.21 3.76
C ALA A 20 -16.58 2.46 4.88
N ASP A 21 -15.97 3.16 5.84
CA ASP A 21 -15.30 2.55 6.99
C ASP A 21 -16.26 1.68 7.85
N ARG A 22 -17.53 2.07 7.91
CA ARG A 22 -18.56 1.31 8.66
C ARG A 22 -19.25 0.20 7.87
N GLY A 23 -19.31 0.28 6.56
CA GLY A 23 -20.15 -0.63 5.78
C GLY A 23 -19.62 -0.99 4.39
N GLY A 24 -18.35 -0.73 4.14
CA GLY A 24 -17.67 -0.98 2.87
C GLY A 24 -18.18 -0.08 1.73
N VAL A 25 -17.58 -0.26 0.56
CA VAL A 25 -17.89 0.51 -0.66
C VAL A 25 -19.37 0.45 -1.06
N ALA A 26 -20.02 -0.69 -0.84
CA ALA A 26 -21.42 -0.89 -1.16
C ALA A 26 -22.33 0.07 -0.37
N ALA A 27 -21.92 0.48 0.81
CA ALA A 27 -22.64 1.43 1.64
C ALA A 27 -22.64 2.87 1.10
N ILE A 28 -21.67 3.24 0.24
CA ILE A 28 -21.61 4.57 -0.35
C ILE A 28 -22.77 4.76 -1.33
N THR A 29 -23.76 5.54 -0.91
CA THR A 29 -24.86 6.01 -1.75
C THR A 29 -25.10 7.50 -1.50
N MET A 30 -25.59 8.24 -2.48
CA MET A 30 -25.91 9.69 -2.32
C MET A 30 -26.79 9.91 -1.07
N ARG A 31 -27.77 9.05 -0.85
CA ARG A 31 -28.68 9.14 0.30
C ARG A 31 -27.95 8.93 1.64
N ARG A 32 -27.10 7.90 1.75
CA ARG A 32 -26.36 7.63 3.01
C ARG A 32 -25.33 8.70 3.32
N VAL A 33 -24.62 9.20 2.32
CA VAL A 33 -23.66 10.29 2.49
C VAL A 33 -24.38 11.58 2.91
N ALA A 34 -25.53 11.90 2.31
CA ALA A 34 -26.34 13.05 2.72
C ALA A 34 -26.85 12.89 4.16
N GLN A 35 -27.31 11.71 4.54
CA GLN A 35 -27.75 11.40 5.91
C GLN A 35 -26.62 11.55 6.92
N GLU A 36 -25.41 11.10 6.60
CA GLU A 36 -24.19 11.27 7.42
C GLU A 36 -23.88 12.77 7.67
N LEU A 37 -24.12 13.60 6.66
CA LEU A 37 -23.92 15.05 6.74
C LEU A 37 -25.14 15.78 7.34
N GLY A 38 -26.29 15.08 7.44
CA GLY A 38 -27.58 15.65 7.85
C GLY A 38 -28.07 16.72 6.89
N VAL A 39 -27.92 16.51 5.57
CA VAL A 39 -28.39 17.38 4.49
C VAL A 39 -29.32 16.60 3.55
N GLU A 40 -30.03 17.31 2.68
CA GLU A 40 -30.79 16.67 1.60
C GLU A 40 -29.86 16.13 0.52
N ALA A 41 -30.19 14.95 -0.05
CA ALA A 41 -29.36 14.29 -1.05
C ALA A 41 -29.12 15.20 -2.29
N MET A 42 -30.09 16.02 -2.67
CA MET A 42 -29.97 16.97 -3.78
C MET A 42 -28.85 17.99 -3.57
N SER A 43 -28.52 18.35 -2.32
CA SER A 43 -27.44 19.29 -2.03
C SER A 43 -26.07 18.74 -2.42
N LEU A 44 -25.87 17.40 -2.43
CA LEU A 44 -24.60 16.77 -2.80
C LEU A 44 -24.29 16.95 -4.29
N TYR A 45 -25.32 16.95 -5.15
CA TYR A 45 -25.14 17.04 -6.60
C TYR A 45 -24.50 18.35 -7.06
N HIS A 46 -24.55 19.41 -6.24
CA HIS A 46 -23.83 20.65 -6.51
C HIS A 46 -22.31 20.53 -6.33
N HIS A 47 -21.85 19.50 -5.57
CA HIS A 47 -20.44 19.27 -5.28
C HIS A 47 -19.86 18.05 -6.02
N LEU A 48 -20.66 17.00 -6.16
CA LEU A 48 -20.29 15.73 -6.82
C LEU A 48 -21.49 15.22 -7.62
N PRO A 49 -21.37 15.11 -8.95
CA PRO A 49 -22.53 14.90 -9.83
C PRO A 49 -23.16 13.50 -9.73
N ASN A 50 -22.44 12.53 -9.22
CA ASN A 50 -22.91 11.14 -9.11
C ASN A 50 -22.06 10.34 -8.12
N LYS A 51 -22.46 9.06 -7.91
CA LYS A 51 -21.74 8.13 -7.04
C LYS A 51 -20.31 7.87 -7.54
N ASP A 52 -20.09 7.78 -8.85
CA ASP A 52 -18.75 7.52 -9.40
C ASP A 52 -17.78 8.65 -9.07
N ALA A 53 -18.23 9.90 -9.14
CA ALA A 53 -17.42 11.05 -8.72
C ALA A 53 -17.08 11.02 -7.22
N ILE A 54 -17.98 10.47 -6.38
CA ILE A 54 -17.67 10.22 -4.96
C ILE A 54 -16.61 9.13 -4.85
N LEU A 55 -16.76 8.01 -5.57
CA LEU A 55 -15.81 6.89 -5.51
C LEU A 55 -14.42 7.31 -6.01
N ASP A 56 -14.33 8.07 -7.08
CA ASP A 56 -13.05 8.63 -7.55
C ASP A 56 -12.43 9.57 -6.49
N GLY A 57 -13.27 10.42 -5.89
CA GLY A 57 -12.82 11.38 -4.87
C GLY A 57 -12.34 10.71 -3.59
N VAL A 58 -13.00 9.65 -3.11
CA VAL A 58 -12.56 8.97 -1.87
C VAL A 58 -11.27 8.19 -2.08
N VAL A 59 -11.04 7.58 -3.26
CA VAL A 59 -9.76 6.96 -3.60
C VAL A 59 -8.64 8.01 -3.56
N ASP A 60 -8.84 9.15 -4.21
CA ASP A 60 -7.83 10.21 -4.25
C ASP A 60 -7.59 10.82 -2.85
N ALA A 61 -8.62 10.90 -2.01
CA ALA A 61 -8.49 11.35 -0.62
C ALA A 61 -7.68 10.35 0.24
N VAL A 62 -7.89 9.05 0.07
CA VAL A 62 -7.09 8.01 0.73
C VAL A 62 -5.62 8.11 0.30
N PHE A 63 -5.35 8.28 -1.00
CA PHE A 63 -3.97 8.49 -1.48
C PHE A 63 -3.36 9.81 -0.96
N THR A 64 -4.15 10.85 -0.78
CA THR A 64 -3.67 12.10 -0.18
C THR A 64 -3.22 11.92 1.28
N ALA A 65 -3.78 10.96 1.99
CA ALA A 65 -3.40 10.64 3.36
C ALA A 65 -2.13 9.79 3.50
N ILE A 66 -1.67 9.17 2.40
CA ILE A 66 -0.40 8.44 2.36
C ILE A 66 0.73 9.47 2.20
N ASP A 67 1.80 9.34 2.98
CA ASP A 67 2.97 10.19 2.81
C ASP A 67 3.70 9.89 1.49
N LEU A 68 4.15 10.92 0.83
CA LEU A 68 5.08 10.78 -0.29
C LEU A 68 6.42 10.27 0.23
N PRO A 69 7.19 9.52 -0.59
CA PRO A 69 8.53 9.13 -0.20
C PRO A 69 9.35 10.39 0.12
N PRO A 70 10.07 10.43 1.26
CA PRO A 70 10.91 11.57 1.63
C PRO A 70 12.04 11.78 0.60
N ASP A 71 12.57 12.99 0.55
CA ASP A 71 13.77 13.30 -0.22
C ASP A 71 15.01 12.78 0.51
N ASP A 72 15.21 11.47 0.45
CA ASP A 72 16.31 10.74 1.09
C ASP A 72 17.26 10.23 0.00
N PRO A 73 18.58 10.34 0.17
CA PRO A 73 19.56 9.80 -0.77
C PRO A 73 19.53 8.26 -0.83
N ASP A 74 19.09 7.59 0.23
CA ASP A 74 18.85 6.15 0.24
C ASP A 74 17.41 5.84 -0.21
N TRP A 75 17.29 5.37 -1.45
CA TRP A 75 16.02 4.98 -2.05
C TRP A 75 15.27 3.91 -1.24
N ARG A 76 16.00 3.03 -0.53
CA ARG A 76 15.41 1.96 0.29
C ARG A 76 14.69 2.56 1.51
N THR A 77 15.35 3.49 2.18
CA THR A 77 14.75 4.24 3.30
C THR A 77 13.53 5.02 2.83
N ALA A 78 13.63 5.73 1.70
CA ALA A 78 12.49 6.47 1.14
C ALA A 78 11.29 5.57 0.85
N LEU A 79 11.50 4.38 0.27
CA LEU A 79 10.42 3.45 -0.04
C LEU A 79 9.87 2.73 1.20
N ARG A 80 10.70 2.45 2.23
CA ARG A 80 10.20 1.92 3.52
C ARG A 80 9.25 2.90 4.20
N VAL A 81 9.64 4.17 4.30
CA VAL A 81 8.78 5.20 4.91
C VAL A 81 7.45 5.30 4.19
N ARG A 82 7.48 5.35 2.86
CA ARG A 82 6.26 5.38 2.03
C ARG A 82 5.42 4.12 2.22
N ALA A 83 6.03 2.93 2.24
CA ALA A 83 5.33 1.67 2.38
C ALA A 83 4.66 1.54 3.77
N ALA A 84 5.35 1.96 4.84
CA ALA A 84 4.79 2.00 6.18
C ALA A 84 3.59 2.96 6.27
N SER A 85 3.69 4.15 5.68
CA SER A 85 2.59 5.11 5.61
C SER A 85 1.41 4.55 4.80
N ALA A 86 1.67 3.91 3.65
CA ALA A 86 0.63 3.29 2.83
C ALA A 86 -0.08 2.16 3.58
N ARG A 87 0.66 1.26 4.25
CA ARG A 87 0.08 0.22 5.10
C ARG A 87 -0.82 0.84 6.17
N ALA A 88 -0.32 1.82 6.92
CA ALA A 88 -1.07 2.45 8.02
C ALA A 88 -2.38 3.12 7.55
N VAL A 89 -2.39 3.74 6.38
CA VAL A 89 -3.59 4.35 5.80
C VAL A 89 -4.55 3.29 5.27
N LEU A 90 -4.05 2.33 4.50
CA LEU A 90 -4.87 1.30 3.86
C LEU A 90 -5.46 0.31 4.86
N SER A 91 -4.77 0.01 5.98
CA SER A 91 -5.33 -0.82 7.06
C SER A 91 -6.54 -0.17 7.74
N ARG A 92 -6.60 1.17 7.77
CA ARG A 92 -7.79 1.91 8.25
C ARG A 92 -8.92 1.96 7.22
N HIS A 93 -8.60 1.82 5.93
CA HIS A 93 -9.51 2.00 4.80
C HIS A 93 -9.41 0.82 3.83
N THR A 94 -9.49 -0.43 4.34
CA THR A 94 -9.29 -1.66 3.54
C THR A 94 -10.21 -1.77 2.34
N TRP A 95 -11.40 -1.16 2.42
CA TRP A 95 -12.34 -1.06 1.32
C TRP A 95 -11.76 -0.31 0.10
N ALA A 96 -10.76 0.56 0.29
CA ALA A 96 -10.15 1.32 -0.79
C ALA A 96 -9.33 0.44 -1.74
N LEU A 97 -8.74 -0.66 -1.26
CA LEU A 97 -7.93 -1.58 -2.07
C LEU A 97 -8.68 -2.10 -3.30
N GLY A 98 -9.94 -2.51 -3.13
CA GLY A 98 -10.77 -2.98 -4.25
C GLY A 98 -11.21 -1.87 -5.21
N LEU A 99 -11.10 -0.60 -4.81
CA LEU A 99 -11.45 0.53 -5.66
C LEU A 99 -10.28 1.03 -6.51
N VAL A 100 -9.05 1.00 -6.00
CA VAL A 100 -7.86 1.56 -6.67
C VAL A 100 -7.73 0.99 -8.07
N ASP A 101 -7.76 -0.33 -8.21
CA ASP A 101 -7.59 -1.03 -9.48
C ASP A 101 -8.83 -0.96 -10.40
N SER A 102 -10.00 -0.64 -9.83
CA SER A 102 -11.25 -0.58 -10.57
C SER A 102 -11.51 0.77 -11.24
N ARG A 103 -10.77 1.82 -10.87
CA ARG A 103 -11.00 3.18 -11.41
C ARG A 103 -10.26 3.41 -12.72
N ARG A 104 -10.99 3.90 -13.73
CA ARG A 104 -10.44 4.14 -15.07
C ARG A 104 -9.51 5.35 -15.14
N THR A 105 -9.72 6.32 -14.28
CA THR A 105 -8.97 7.57 -14.28
C THR A 105 -8.42 7.82 -12.88
N PRO A 106 -7.10 7.65 -12.67
CA PRO A 106 -6.48 7.98 -11.39
C PRO A 106 -6.58 9.47 -11.09
N GLY A 107 -6.82 9.79 -9.82
CA GLY A 107 -6.88 11.17 -9.34
C GLY A 107 -5.49 11.81 -9.21
N PRO A 108 -5.43 13.14 -8.97
CA PRO A 108 -4.16 13.88 -8.86
C PRO A 108 -3.24 13.36 -7.76
N ALA A 109 -3.78 12.90 -6.61
CA ALA A 109 -2.97 12.36 -5.52
C ALA A 109 -2.34 11.02 -5.93
N THR A 110 -3.12 10.13 -6.52
CA THR A 110 -2.63 8.84 -7.06
C THR A 110 -1.51 9.05 -8.07
N LEU A 111 -1.67 9.99 -9.01
CA LEU A 111 -0.64 10.31 -10.01
C LEU A 111 0.62 10.86 -9.35
N ARG A 112 0.50 11.77 -8.37
CA ARG A 112 1.65 12.29 -7.61
C ARG A 112 2.44 11.21 -6.90
N HIS A 113 1.74 10.23 -6.29
CA HIS A 113 2.39 9.10 -5.62
C HIS A 113 3.20 8.24 -6.59
N HIS A 114 2.62 7.89 -7.75
CA HIS A 114 3.33 7.10 -8.74
C HIS A 114 4.55 7.85 -9.31
N ASP A 115 4.40 9.13 -9.62
CA ASP A 115 5.51 9.96 -10.12
C ASP A 115 6.62 10.11 -9.07
N ALA A 116 6.28 10.34 -7.81
CA ALA A 116 7.26 10.46 -6.73
C ALA A 116 8.06 9.17 -6.51
N VAL A 117 7.40 8.01 -6.47
CA VAL A 117 8.07 6.71 -6.34
C VAL A 117 8.95 6.42 -7.55
N LEU A 118 8.44 6.69 -8.76
CA LEU A 118 9.22 6.56 -9.99
C LEU A 118 10.45 7.47 -9.94
N GLY A 119 10.31 8.70 -9.47
CA GLY A 119 11.40 9.66 -9.30
C GLY A 119 12.49 9.15 -8.36
N VAL A 120 12.13 8.57 -7.20
CA VAL A 120 13.08 7.95 -6.25
C VAL A 120 13.88 6.84 -6.94
N LEU A 121 13.21 5.90 -7.58
CA LEU A 121 13.85 4.76 -8.25
C LEU A 121 14.75 5.22 -9.41
N ARG A 122 14.30 6.19 -10.21
CA ARG A 122 15.09 6.72 -11.32
C ARG A 122 16.34 7.46 -10.85
N ARG A 123 16.26 8.26 -9.77
CA ARG A 123 17.43 8.91 -9.15
C ARG A 123 18.42 7.88 -8.59
N ALA A 124 17.93 6.76 -8.09
CA ALA A 124 18.75 5.64 -7.62
C ALA A 124 19.40 4.82 -8.75
N GLY A 125 19.15 5.16 -10.03
CA GLY A 125 19.76 4.51 -11.19
C GLY A 125 19.01 3.30 -11.73
N PHE A 126 17.77 3.04 -11.30
CA PHE A 126 16.94 2.00 -11.91
C PHE A 126 16.62 2.36 -13.36
N SER A 127 16.68 1.39 -14.28
CA SER A 127 16.13 1.54 -15.63
C SER A 127 14.61 1.75 -15.55
N LEU A 128 14.01 2.37 -16.58
CA LEU A 128 12.55 2.59 -16.58
C LEU A 128 11.73 1.29 -16.45
N PRO A 129 12.06 0.21 -17.17
CA PRO A 129 11.36 -1.07 -16.98
C PRO A 129 11.52 -1.61 -15.56
N MET A 130 12.74 -1.55 -14.99
CA MET A 130 12.99 -2.04 -13.65
C MET A 130 12.24 -1.23 -12.58
N ALA A 131 12.16 0.10 -12.74
CA ALA A 131 11.39 0.95 -11.85
C ALA A 131 9.88 0.63 -11.92
N ALA A 132 9.34 0.35 -13.11
CA ALA A 132 7.95 -0.07 -13.26
C ALA A 132 7.68 -1.42 -12.57
N HIS A 133 8.58 -2.41 -12.72
CA HIS A 133 8.47 -3.69 -12.01
C HIS A 133 8.56 -3.51 -10.49
N ALA A 134 9.46 -2.65 -10.01
CA ALA A 134 9.62 -2.37 -8.58
C ALA A 134 8.34 -1.75 -7.97
N ILE A 135 7.73 -0.78 -8.64
CA ILE A 135 6.45 -0.18 -8.20
C ILE A 135 5.37 -1.26 -8.11
N SER A 136 5.19 -2.03 -9.19
CA SER A 136 4.16 -3.08 -9.23
C SER A 136 4.35 -4.10 -8.11
N LEU A 137 5.59 -4.54 -7.86
CA LEU A 137 5.91 -5.53 -6.84
C LEU A 137 5.65 -4.98 -5.42
N ILE A 138 6.11 -3.77 -5.12
CA ILE A 138 5.95 -3.15 -3.80
C ILE A 138 4.47 -2.86 -3.52
N ASP A 139 3.73 -2.30 -4.48
CA ASP A 139 2.32 -1.99 -4.30
C ASP A 139 1.47 -3.27 -4.15
N SER A 140 1.79 -4.33 -4.90
CA SER A 140 1.16 -5.65 -4.73
C SER A 140 1.45 -6.25 -3.36
N TYR A 141 2.68 -6.11 -2.86
CA TYR A 141 3.06 -6.57 -1.52
C TYR A 141 2.27 -5.84 -0.45
N ILE A 142 2.24 -4.51 -0.48
CA ILE A 142 1.50 -3.70 0.50
C ILE A 142 0.01 -4.07 0.48
N SER A 143 -0.60 -4.12 -0.70
CA SER A 143 -2.02 -4.44 -0.85
C SER A 143 -2.37 -5.83 -0.37
N GLY A 144 -1.56 -6.83 -0.74
CA GLY A 144 -1.73 -8.22 -0.31
C GLY A 144 -1.57 -8.39 1.20
N TYR A 145 -0.56 -7.74 1.78
CA TYR A 145 -0.32 -7.78 3.21
C TYR A 145 -1.48 -7.16 4.01
N VAL A 146 -1.95 -5.97 3.62
CA VAL A 146 -3.08 -5.31 4.27
C VAL A 146 -4.37 -6.14 4.17
N LEU A 147 -4.64 -6.78 3.03
CA LEU A 147 -5.80 -7.68 2.90
C LEU A 147 -5.67 -8.91 3.78
N GLN A 148 -4.49 -9.50 3.87
CA GLN A 148 -4.23 -10.63 4.75
C GLN A 148 -4.41 -10.23 6.22
N GLU A 149 -3.80 -9.13 6.64
CA GLU A 149 -3.90 -8.59 8.00
C GLU A 149 -5.37 -8.31 8.39
N ALA A 150 -6.15 -7.71 7.51
CA ALA A 150 -7.57 -7.44 7.73
C ALA A 150 -8.45 -8.70 7.81
N SER A 151 -7.95 -9.82 7.29
CA SER A 151 -8.67 -11.11 7.29
C SER A 151 -8.34 -11.96 8.51
N LEU A 152 -7.28 -11.63 9.23
CA LEU A 152 -6.89 -12.36 10.43
C LEU A 152 -7.76 -11.91 11.63
N PRO A 153 -8.23 -12.83 12.46
CA PRO A 153 -8.94 -12.51 13.69
C PRO A 153 -7.96 -12.13 14.82
N ILE A 154 -6.94 -11.36 14.49
CA ILE A 154 -5.80 -11.05 15.37
C ILE A 154 -5.53 -9.56 15.27
N THR A 155 -5.63 -8.86 16.38
CA THR A 155 -5.35 -7.42 16.50
C THR A 155 -4.25 -7.11 17.53
N THR A 156 -3.94 -8.08 18.40
CA THR A 156 -2.91 -7.94 19.44
C THR A 156 -1.96 -9.14 19.46
N PRO A 157 -0.74 -9.00 19.99
CA PRO A 157 0.19 -10.13 20.18
C PRO A 157 -0.37 -11.26 21.05
N GLU A 158 -1.21 -10.92 22.03
CA GLU A 158 -1.87 -11.89 22.90
C GLU A 158 -2.85 -12.75 22.11
N GLU A 159 -3.63 -12.15 21.19
CA GLU A 159 -4.57 -12.87 20.32
C GLU A 159 -3.84 -13.81 19.35
N VAL A 160 -2.61 -13.46 18.90
CA VAL A 160 -1.76 -14.40 18.12
C VAL A 160 -1.53 -15.68 18.92
N THR A 161 -1.14 -15.53 20.19
CA THR A 161 -0.86 -16.66 21.08
C THR A 161 -2.13 -17.49 21.32
N GLU A 162 -3.27 -16.85 21.57
CA GLU A 162 -4.54 -17.54 21.79
C GLU A 162 -4.97 -18.35 20.57
N VAL A 163 -4.91 -17.75 19.38
CA VAL A 163 -5.26 -18.43 18.12
C VAL A 163 -4.30 -19.58 17.83
N ALA A 164 -2.99 -19.39 18.05
CA ALA A 164 -1.98 -20.42 17.84
C ALA A 164 -2.17 -21.61 18.78
N VAL A 165 -2.46 -21.36 20.06
CA VAL A 165 -2.72 -22.41 21.07
C VAL A 165 -4.00 -23.16 20.73
N ALA A 166 -5.09 -22.44 20.38
CA ALA A 166 -6.35 -23.06 19.99
C ALA A 166 -6.19 -23.96 18.75
N LEU A 167 -5.43 -23.48 17.75
CA LEU A 167 -5.17 -24.27 16.55
C LEU A 167 -4.37 -25.56 16.88
N LEU A 168 -3.35 -25.48 17.73
CA LEU A 168 -2.55 -26.63 18.14
C LEU A 168 -3.36 -27.67 18.90
N ALA A 169 -4.39 -27.28 19.66
CA ALA A 169 -5.21 -28.20 20.43
C ALA A 169 -5.97 -29.18 19.53
N ASP A 170 -6.38 -28.75 18.34
CA ASP A 170 -7.14 -29.54 17.38
C ASP A 170 -6.30 -30.07 16.21
N LEU A 171 -5.01 -29.72 16.14
CA LEU A 171 -4.14 -30.07 15.03
C LEU A 171 -3.47 -31.44 15.25
N PRO A 172 -3.72 -32.47 14.38
CA PRO A 172 -3.01 -33.74 14.49
C PRO A 172 -1.55 -33.57 14.08
N ALA A 173 -0.64 -33.45 15.04
CA ALA A 173 0.79 -33.18 14.82
C ALA A 173 1.48 -34.20 13.90
N THR A 174 1.00 -35.46 13.87
CA THR A 174 1.54 -36.51 12.99
C THR A 174 1.13 -36.31 11.51
N GLU A 175 0.00 -35.66 11.27
CA GLU A 175 -0.50 -35.36 9.93
C GLU A 175 0.05 -34.04 9.41
N PHE A 176 0.23 -33.05 10.30
CA PHE A 176 0.70 -31.69 9.97
C PHE A 176 1.97 -31.31 10.75
N PRO A 177 3.10 -32.09 10.60
CA PRO A 177 4.29 -31.88 11.42
C PRO A 177 4.94 -30.50 11.20
N HIS A 178 5.02 -30.01 9.96
CA HIS A 178 5.64 -28.72 9.66
C HIS A 178 4.80 -27.53 10.13
N LEU A 179 3.48 -27.64 10.11
CA LEU A 179 2.62 -26.59 10.65
C LEU A 179 2.72 -26.55 12.17
N THR A 180 2.75 -27.71 12.83
CA THR A 180 2.96 -27.82 14.27
C THR A 180 4.32 -27.18 14.67
N GLU A 181 5.40 -27.52 13.97
CA GLU A 181 6.72 -26.95 14.17
C GLU A 181 6.71 -25.42 14.01
N MET A 182 6.14 -24.91 12.90
CA MET A 182 6.04 -23.46 12.65
C MET A 182 5.29 -22.74 13.77
N ILE A 183 4.16 -23.29 14.24
CA ILE A 183 3.39 -22.66 15.32
C ILE A 183 4.19 -22.68 16.64
N THR A 184 4.81 -23.80 16.99
CA THR A 184 5.53 -23.94 18.26
C THR A 184 6.83 -23.19 18.31
N GLU A 185 7.63 -23.24 17.23
CA GLU A 185 9.00 -22.71 17.19
C GLU A 185 9.07 -21.26 16.69
N HIS A 186 8.00 -20.77 16.07
CA HIS A 186 7.96 -19.41 15.52
C HIS A 186 6.82 -18.58 16.09
N ALA A 187 5.55 -18.92 15.88
CA ALA A 187 4.41 -18.10 16.26
C ALA A 187 4.23 -17.99 17.79
N LEU A 188 4.55 -19.03 18.56
CA LEU A 188 4.53 -19.03 20.03
C LEU A 188 5.85 -18.61 20.68
N ARG A 189 6.84 -18.18 19.90
CA ARG A 189 8.12 -17.74 20.42
C ARG A 189 7.94 -16.45 21.26
N PRO A 190 8.53 -16.39 22.45
CA PRO A 190 8.47 -15.16 23.25
C PRO A 190 8.99 -13.95 22.48
N GLY A 191 8.17 -12.90 22.39
CA GLY A 191 8.53 -11.68 21.65
C GLY A 191 8.23 -11.74 20.15
N TYR A 192 7.54 -12.78 19.65
CA TYR A 192 7.04 -12.76 18.28
C TYR A 192 6.06 -11.60 18.08
N ASP A 193 6.32 -10.82 17.04
CA ASP A 193 5.47 -9.70 16.64
C ASP A 193 5.08 -9.89 15.16
N HIS A 194 3.82 -10.21 14.92
CA HIS A 194 3.29 -10.37 13.57
C HIS A 194 3.43 -9.09 12.73
N THR A 195 3.47 -7.93 13.37
CA THR A 195 3.61 -6.65 12.63
C THR A 195 4.99 -6.49 12.00
N ALA A 196 6.01 -7.15 12.56
CA ALA A 196 7.38 -7.16 12.03
C ALA A 196 7.51 -7.95 10.72
N GLU A 197 6.58 -8.86 10.41
CA GLU A 197 6.57 -9.63 9.16
C GLU A 197 6.44 -8.74 7.92
N PHE A 198 5.76 -7.60 8.05
CA PHE A 198 5.67 -6.63 6.97
C PHE A 198 7.04 -6.05 6.61
N ASP A 199 7.79 -5.62 7.61
CA ASP A 199 9.11 -5.02 7.39
C ASP A 199 10.10 -6.05 6.88
N TYR A 200 10.08 -7.28 7.41
CA TYR A 200 10.91 -8.39 6.94
C TYR A 200 10.65 -8.71 5.47
N GLY A 201 9.40 -8.86 5.07
CA GLY A 201 9.06 -9.18 3.67
C GLY A 201 9.36 -8.01 2.72
N LEU A 202 9.14 -6.77 3.16
CA LEU A 202 9.53 -5.59 2.38
C LEU A 202 11.05 -5.52 2.19
N ASP A 203 11.83 -5.83 3.22
CA ASP A 203 13.30 -5.84 3.13
C ASP A 203 13.82 -6.89 2.14
N LEU A 204 13.24 -8.09 2.11
CA LEU A 204 13.55 -9.10 1.11
C LEU A 204 13.30 -8.60 -0.33
N ILE A 205 12.20 -7.87 -0.53
CA ILE A 205 11.88 -7.28 -1.84
C ILE A 205 12.92 -6.22 -2.21
N LEU A 206 13.24 -5.32 -1.29
CA LEU A 206 14.22 -4.24 -1.53
C LEU A 206 15.63 -4.80 -1.77
N ASP A 207 16.03 -5.87 -1.07
CA ASP A 207 17.30 -6.57 -1.29
C ASP A 207 17.36 -7.20 -2.69
N ALA A 208 16.29 -7.86 -3.12
CA ALA A 208 16.22 -8.44 -4.46
C ALA A 208 16.27 -7.38 -5.56
N LEU A 209 15.62 -6.24 -5.35
CA LEU A 209 15.66 -5.11 -6.29
C LEU A 209 17.06 -4.49 -6.38
N GLU A 210 17.78 -4.38 -5.26
CA GLU A 210 19.17 -3.90 -5.24
C GLU A 210 20.11 -4.84 -6.00
N ALA A 211 20.01 -6.14 -5.77
CA ALA A 211 20.81 -7.14 -6.48
C ALA A 211 20.59 -7.03 -8.01
N ARG A 212 19.35 -6.92 -8.46
CA ARG A 212 19.01 -6.76 -9.88
C ARG A 212 19.49 -5.44 -10.48
N ARG A 213 19.47 -4.37 -9.69
CA ARG A 213 19.98 -3.06 -10.12
C ARG A 213 21.47 -3.11 -10.40
N THR A 214 22.26 -3.76 -9.52
CA THR A 214 23.72 -3.90 -9.68
C THR A 214 24.09 -4.80 -10.85
N GLU A 215 23.42 -5.93 -11.04
CA GLU A 215 23.63 -6.82 -12.20
C GLU A 215 23.43 -6.08 -13.54
N THR A 216 22.42 -5.22 -13.63
CA THR A 216 22.14 -4.44 -14.85
C THR A 216 23.23 -3.44 -15.15
N HIS A 217 23.82 -2.82 -14.12
CA HIS A 217 24.94 -1.88 -14.28
C HIS A 217 26.23 -2.57 -14.69
N GLU A 218 26.52 -3.75 -14.18
CA GLU A 218 27.72 -4.53 -14.55
C GLU A 218 27.64 -5.01 -16.00
N ASN A 219 26.50 -5.57 -16.41
CA ASN A 219 26.29 -6.02 -17.79
C ASN A 219 26.31 -4.87 -18.81
N GLY A 220 25.83 -3.69 -18.45
CA GLY A 220 25.91 -2.48 -19.29
C GLY A 220 27.35 -2.00 -19.51
N ARG A 221 28.20 -2.10 -18.50
CA ARG A 221 29.63 -1.75 -18.60
C ARG A 221 30.46 -2.76 -19.39
N ALA A 222 30.10 -4.04 -19.35
CA ALA A 222 30.78 -5.10 -20.11
C ALA A 222 30.52 -5.03 -21.62
N GLY A 223 29.46 -4.34 -22.05
CA GLY A 223 29.08 -4.16 -23.45
C GLY A 223 29.66 -2.92 -24.14
N GLU A 224 30.38 -2.02 -23.43
CA GLU A 224 31.02 -0.88 -24.06
C GLU A 224 32.27 -1.33 -24.85
N PRO A 225 32.36 -1.03 -26.16
CA PRO A 225 33.53 -1.38 -26.93
C PRO A 225 34.76 -0.64 -26.37
N ARG A 226 35.83 -1.39 -26.05
CA ARG A 226 37.10 -0.82 -25.63
C ARG A 226 37.54 0.23 -26.67
N PRO A 227 37.96 1.44 -26.25
CA PRO A 227 38.48 2.44 -27.20
C PRO A 227 39.66 1.86 -27.96
N VAL A 228 39.56 1.89 -29.29
CA VAL A 228 40.63 1.43 -30.19
C VAL A 228 41.83 2.40 -30.04
N PRO A 229 43.02 1.91 -29.69
CA PRO A 229 44.18 2.81 -29.57
C PRO A 229 44.50 3.45 -30.92
N HIS A 230 44.52 4.78 -30.96
CA HIS A 230 44.95 5.56 -32.10
C HIS A 230 46.41 5.19 -32.44
N ARG A 231 46.62 4.52 -33.57
CA ARG A 231 47.97 4.37 -34.14
C ARG A 231 48.42 5.74 -34.70
N PRO A 232 49.59 6.26 -34.28
CA PRO A 232 50.13 7.43 -34.91
C PRO A 232 50.51 7.12 -36.37
N ARG A 233 50.10 7.96 -37.31
CA ARG A 233 50.56 7.92 -38.71
C ARG A 233 52.02 8.33 -38.71
N GLN A 234 52.88 7.42 -39.23
CA GLN A 234 54.25 7.77 -39.67
C GLN A 234 54.18 8.42 -41.04
#